data_d78d9133eb9cb1e18546313954f601ab
#
_entry.id   d78d9133eb9cb1e18546313954f601ab
#
_cell.length_a   1.000
_cell.length_b   1.000
_cell.length_c   1.000
_cell.angle_alpha   90.00
_cell.angle_beta   90.00
_cell.angle_gamma   90.00
#
_symmetry.space_group_name_H-M   'P 1'
#
loop_
_entity.id
_entity.type
_entity.pdbx_description
1 polymer ?
#
loop_
_entity_poly.entity_id
_entity_poly.type
_entity_poly.pdbx_seq_one_letter_code
_entity_poly.pdbx_strand_id
1 'polypeptide(L)'
;MKRIRLGVFGVGRGIHIAESFLLLDCDIVALCDFHPERMEKASKALGGTAAVYTDFDAFLDHGLDGVILANFFHEHAPYAIKCLERGIHVYSECLSNGTMAEGVALIRAFEKSSSIYMLAENYPQMKFNREMKRICDGGSLGKILYAEGEYNHPGDPTNIAFKKEYNYYEQHWRNFLPRSYYITHSLSPLMYATGATPRRVTAFNVYAPTEGDVPVASQVGDRAAIVTMQNDDGSVFRVTGCAAFGGHHNAYRVCGTKGQFENLRGMGEQVMLRYNDWEKPQGAKEINLYEPEWNDKDEALIIRSGHGGGDFLIARMFVECLREGRQPAHPFDIYGAVNMASVGILAHRSMLSGGQPIDIPDFHQEAARKQYENDTDTPFFCTDGRTPTIPCCSKTDYKPTQTQVKLFKEALGL
;
A
#
# COMPACT_ATOMS: atom_id res chain seq x y z
N MET A 1 -19.57 -14.95 20.26
CA MET A 1 -18.63 -13.87 20.67
C MET A 1 -19.31 -12.53 20.40
N LYS A 2 -18.95 -11.46 21.14
CA LYS A 2 -19.44 -10.11 20.84
C LYS A 2 -18.96 -9.71 19.44
N ARG A 3 -19.84 -9.12 18.62
CA ARG A 3 -19.44 -8.58 17.30
C ARG A 3 -18.52 -7.38 17.49
N ILE A 4 -17.55 -7.24 16.59
CA ILE A 4 -16.56 -6.16 16.62
C ILE A 4 -17.20 -4.92 15.99
N ARG A 5 -17.14 -3.78 16.66
CA ARG A 5 -17.72 -2.50 16.25
C ARG A 5 -16.67 -1.68 15.51
N LEU A 6 -16.82 -1.54 14.20
CA LEU A 6 -15.88 -0.82 13.35
C LEU A 6 -16.47 0.51 12.86
N GLY A 7 -15.62 1.52 12.80
CA GLY A 7 -15.86 2.75 12.07
C GLY A 7 -15.08 2.80 10.77
N VAL A 8 -15.60 3.51 9.76
CA VAL A 8 -14.91 3.72 8.47
C VAL A 8 -14.65 5.20 8.28
N PHE A 9 -13.39 5.58 8.08
CA PHE A 9 -13.00 6.92 7.70
C PHE A 9 -12.45 6.95 6.28
N GLY A 10 -13.11 7.74 5.40
CA GLY A 10 -12.87 7.73 3.96
C GLY A 10 -13.79 6.73 3.24
N VAL A 11 -14.99 7.15 2.87
CA VAL A 11 -16.03 6.26 2.34
C VAL A 11 -15.88 5.90 0.85
N GLY A 12 -14.85 6.38 0.15
CA GLY A 12 -14.53 5.93 -1.21
C GLY A 12 -14.12 4.45 -1.23
N ARG A 13 -12.85 4.17 -1.01
CA ARG A 13 -12.31 2.80 -0.92
C ARG A 13 -12.82 2.07 0.33
N GLY A 14 -13.05 2.80 1.42
CA GLY A 14 -13.45 2.23 2.72
C GLY A 14 -14.73 1.41 2.68
N ILE A 15 -15.68 1.71 1.78
CA ILE A 15 -16.92 0.93 1.64
C ILE A 15 -16.63 -0.48 1.13
N HIS A 16 -15.81 -0.62 0.09
CA HIS A 16 -15.44 -1.93 -0.46
C HIS A 16 -14.67 -2.78 0.56
N ILE A 17 -13.87 -2.14 1.42
CA ILE A 17 -13.19 -2.83 2.52
C ILE A 17 -14.21 -3.27 3.57
N ALA A 18 -15.15 -2.40 3.95
CA ALA A 18 -16.19 -2.67 4.94
C ALA A 18 -17.05 -3.87 4.57
N GLU A 19 -17.33 -4.09 3.28
CA GLU A 19 -18.06 -5.28 2.79
C GLU A 19 -17.39 -6.59 3.22
N SER A 20 -16.05 -6.67 3.22
CA SER A 20 -15.32 -7.84 3.72
C SER A 20 -15.50 -8.04 5.22
N PHE A 21 -15.51 -6.97 6.01
CA PHE A 21 -15.71 -7.04 7.46
C PHE A 21 -17.12 -7.46 7.85
N LEU A 22 -18.14 -7.07 7.08
CA LEU A 22 -19.53 -7.51 7.32
C LEU A 22 -19.67 -9.04 7.19
N LEU A 23 -18.80 -9.71 6.45
CA LEU A 23 -18.74 -11.17 6.31
C LEU A 23 -17.97 -11.85 7.45
N LEU A 24 -17.35 -11.08 8.35
CA LEU A 24 -16.42 -11.55 9.39
C LEU A 24 -16.91 -11.29 10.83
N ASP A 25 -18.24 -11.31 11.06
CA ASP A 25 -18.87 -11.01 12.35
C ASP A 25 -18.50 -9.62 12.92
N CYS A 26 -18.33 -8.63 12.06
CA CYS A 26 -18.16 -7.24 12.41
C CYS A 26 -19.44 -6.43 12.12
N ASP A 27 -19.60 -5.33 12.83
CA ASP A 27 -20.64 -4.34 12.58
C ASP A 27 -19.97 -3.02 12.15
N ILE A 28 -20.39 -2.45 11.03
CA ILE A 28 -20.01 -1.09 10.66
C ILE A 28 -21.00 -0.15 11.31
N VAL A 29 -20.57 0.50 12.39
CA VAL A 29 -21.46 1.29 13.25
C VAL A 29 -21.36 2.79 13.03
N ALA A 30 -20.28 3.26 12.40
CA ALA A 30 -20.07 4.69 12.10
C ALA A 30 -19.31 4.88 10.80
N LEU A 31 -19.64 5.94 10.08
CA LEU A 31 -18.97 6.41 8.86
C LEU A 31 -18.51 7.83 9.06
N CYS A 32 -17.32 8.17 8.57
CA CYS A 32 -16.80 9.53 8.57
C CYS A 32 -16.17 9.87 7.22
N ASP A 33 -16.47 11.04 6.69
CA ASP A 33 -15.81 11.60 5.51
C ASP A 33 -16.05 13.12 5.49
N PHE A 34 -15.16 13.86 4.85
CA PHE A 34 -15.31 15.29 4.66
C PHE A 34 -16.35 15.67 3.58
N HIS A 35 -16.87 14.68 2.84
CA HIS A 35 -17.82 14.86 1.73
C HIS A 35 -19.19 14.27 2.08
N PRO A 36 -20.16 15.09 2.55
CA PRO A 36 -21.49 14.61 2.97
C PRO A 36 -22.25 13.81 1.90
N GLU A 37 -22.13 14.20 0.63
CA GLU A 37 -22.79 13.54 -0.51
C GLU A 37 -22.35 12.10 -0.70
N ARG A 38 -21.06 11.81 -0.46
CA ARG A 38 -20.49 10.46 -0.53
C ARG A 38 -20.99 9.59 0.61
N MET A 39 -21.18 10.17 1.79
CA MET A 39 -21.62 9.45 2.99
C MET A 39 -23.06 8.95 2.87
N GLU A 40 -23.97 9.71 2.26
CA GLU A 40 -25.35 9.24 2.03
C GLU A 40 -25.37 7.97 1.16
N LYS A 41 -24.62 7.98 0.06
CA LYS A 41 -24.46 6.82 -0.83
C LYS A 41 -23.86 5.62 -0.09
N ALA A 42 -22.80 5.86 0.69
CA ALA A 42 -22.09 4.87 1.46
C ALA A 42 -22.97 4.24 2.55
N SER A 43 -23.70 5.07 3.31
CA SER A 43 -24.64 4.62 4.33
C SER A 43 -25.71 3.71 3.73
N LYS A 44 -26.30 4.08 2.60
CA LYS A 44 -27.29 3.24 1.89
C LYS A 44 -26.70 1.90 1.46
N ALA A 45 -25.48 1.90 0.92
CA ALA A 45 -24.79 0.68 0.49
C ALA A 45 -24.55 -0.32 1.63
N LEU A 46 -24.33 0.19 2.86
CA LEU A 46 -24.11 -0.62 4.07
C LEU A 46 -25.39 -0.87 4.89
N GLY A 47 -26.57 -0.67 4.32
CA GLY A 47 -27.86 -0.96 4.98
C GLY A 47 -28.45 0.19 5.79
N GLY A 48 -27.87 1.38 5.79
CA GLY A 48 -28.43 2.62 6.33
C GLY A 48 -28.48 2.75 7.85
N THR A 49 -27.77 1.89 8.60
CA THR A 49 -27.81 1.83 10.07
C THR A 49 -26.63 2.51 10.77
N ALA A 50 -25.52 2.76 10.02
CA ALA A 50 -24.33 3.38 10.56
C ALA A 50 -24.55 4.89 10.82
N ALA A 51 -24.08 5.39 11.98
CA ALA A 51 -24.06 6.82 12.26
C ALA A 51 -23.08 7.54 11.32
N VAL A 52 -23.36 8.78 10.99
CA VAL A 52 -22.61 9.55 9.98
C VAL A 52 -21.99 10.80 10.61
N TYR A 53 -20.70 11.02 10.35
CA TYR A 53 -19.88 12.10 10.90
C TYR A 53 -19.11 12.83 9.82
N THR A 54 -18.94 14.14 9.96
CA THR A 54 -18.03 14.98 9.19
C THR A 54 -16.82 15.42 10.01
N ASP A 55 -16.88 15.24 11.32
CA ASP A 55 -15.80 15.51 12.28
C ASP A 55 -15.22 14.18 12.78
N PHE A 56 -13.89 14.04 12.67
CA PHE A 56 -13.21 12.79 13.02
C PHE A 56 -13.13 12.56 14.53
N ASP A 57 -13.03 13.61 15.34
CA ASP A 57 -12.98 13.45 16.79
C ASP A 57 -14.34 13.02 17.34
N ALA A 58 -15.44 13.60 16.86
CA ALA A 58 -16.79 13.14 17.18
C ALA A 58 -17.08 11.70 16.70
N PHE A 59 -16.52 11.30 15.54
CA PHE A 59 -16.58 9.93 15.06
C PHE A 59 -15.89 8.95 16.01
N LEU A 60 -14.73 9.28 16.54
CA LEU A 60 -13.99 8.42 17.48
C LEU A 60 -14.74 8.24 18.82
N ASP A 61 -15.59 9.19 19.21
CA ASP A 61 -16.41 9.12 20.43
C ASP A 61 -17.62 8.19 20.29
N HIS A 62 -17.84 7.55 19.13
CA HIS A 62 -18.97 6.63 18.87
C HIS A 62 -18.85 5.27 19.59
N GLY A 63 -17.77 5.01 20.30
CA GLY A 63 -17.55 3.72 20.99
C GLY A 63 -17.16 2.60 20.04
N LEU A 64 -16.07 2.81 19.31
CA LEU A 64 -15.51 1.91 18.31
C LEU A 64 -14.50 0.95 18.95
N ASP A 65 -14.52 -0.32 18.55
CA ASP A 65 -13.44 -1.27 18.87
C ASP A 65 -12.25 -1.05 17.90
N GLY A 66 -12.51 -0.67 16.62
CA GLY A 66 -11.48 -0.39 15.63
C GLY A 66 -11.94 0.56 14.53
N VAL A 67 -10.98 1.13 13.79
CA VAL A 67 -11.22 2.04 12.67
C VAL A 67 -10.52 1.54 11.40
N ILE A 68 -11.26 1.56 10.30
CA ILE A 68 -10.76 1.38 8.95
C ILE A 68 -10.40 2.77 8.42
N LEU A 69 -9.10 3.05 8.27
CA LEU A 69 -8.60 4.28 7.68
C LEU A 69 -8.41 4.07 6.18
N ALA A 70 -9.23 4.73 5.38
CA ALA A 70 -9.22 4.70 3.92
C ALA A 70 -9.41 6.12 3.33
N ASN A 71 -9.01 7.13 4.10
CA ASN A 71 -8.96 8.54 3.70
C ASN A 71 -7.84 8.80 2.67
N PHE A 72 -7.37 10.03 2.52
CA PHE A 72 -6.33 10.31 1.55
C PHE A 72 -5.02 9.58 1.85
N PHE A 73 -4.47 8.98 0.81
CA PHE A 73 -3.31 8.09 0.78
C PHE A 73 -2.11 8.55 1.65
N HIS A 74 -1.82 9.83 1.70
CA HIS A 74 -0.68 10.41 2.41
C HIS A 74 -1.03 10.96 3.80
N GLU A 75 -2.27 10.79 4.26
CA GLU A 75 -2.77 11.40 5.50
C GLU A 75 -3.28 10.38 6.53
N HIS A 76 -2.87 9.11 6.45
CA HIS A 76 -3.31 8.10 7.42
C HIS A 76 -2.70 8.30 8.81
N ALA A 77 -1.42 8.69 8.90
CA ALA A 77 -0.71 8.75 10.17
C ALA A 77 -1.34 9.66 11.23
N PRO A 78 -1.74 10.91 10.95
CA PRO A 78 -2.36 11.78 11.96
C PRO A 78 -3.63 11.19 12.56
N TYR A 79 -4.44 10.51 11.74
CA TYR A 79 -5.69 9.88 12.18
C TYR A 79 -5.45 8.57 12.91
N ALA A 80 -4.45 7.77 12.47
CA ALA A 80 -4.03 6.56 13.18
C ALA A 80 -3.52 6.89 14.58
N ILE A 81 -2.73 7.95 14.74
CA ILE A 81 -2.25 8.43 16.04
C ILE A 81 -3.43 8.74 16.97
N LYS A 82 -4.43 9.49 16.51
CA LYS A 82 -5.64 9.80 17.30
C LYS A 82 -6.42 8.55 17.73
N CYS A 83 -6.49 7.53 16.87
CA CYS A 83 -7.09 6.24 17.21
C CYS A 83 -6.28 5.53 18.32
N LEU A 84 -4.97 5.41 18.15
CA LEU A 84 -4.07 4.75 19.10
C LEU A 84 -4.08 5.42 20.48
N GLU A 85 -4.11 6.75 20.54
CA GLU A 85 -4.21 7.53 21.77
C GLU A 85 -5.52 7.32 22.55
N ARG A 86 -6.60 6.93 21.84
CA ARG A 86 -7.90 6.58 22.43
C ARG A 86 -8.07 5.07 22.69
N GLY A 87 -7.04 4.26 22.46
CA GLY A 87 -7.10 2.81 22.64
C GLY A 87 -7.93 2.10 21.57
N ILE A 88 -8.15 2.71 20.40
CA ILE A 88 -8.91 2.16 19.29
C ILE A 88 -7.96 1.45 18.33
N HIS A 89 -8.30 0.23 17.91
CA HIS A 89 -7.51 -0.55 16.95
C HIS A 89 -7.56 0.05 15.54
N VAL A 90 -6.48 -0.09 14.76
CA VAL A 90 -6.33 0.54 13.45
C VAL A 90 -6.09 -0.48 12.36
N TYR A 91 -6.96 -0.48 11.35
CA TYR A 91 -6.76 -1.09 10.05
C TYR A 91 -6.53 0.04 9.05
N SER A 92 -5.29 0.24 8.61
CA SER A 92 -4.89 1.38 7.77
C SER A 92 -4.64 0.95 6.33
N GLU A 93 -5.30 1.59 5.38
CA GLU A 93 -4.90 1.53 3.97
C GLU A 93 -3.48 2.09 3.78
N CYS A 94 -2.89 1.84 2.61
CA CYS A 94 -1.60 2.37 2.19
C CYS A 94 -1.68 3.87 1.86
N LEU A 95 -0.68 4.65 2.22
CA LEU A 95 0.50 4.41 3.02
C LEU A 95 0.25 4.62 4.52
N SER A 96 1.14 4.08 5.36
CA SER A 96 1.07 4.38 6.80
C SER A 96 1.31 5.85 7.13
N ASN A 97 2.18 6.54 6.39
CA ASN A 97 2.61 7.94 6.62
C ASN A 97 3.03 8.62 5.32
N GLY A 98 2.78 9.91 5.21
CA GLY A 98 3.15 10.75 4.05
C GLY A 98 4.51 11.45 4.19
N THR A 99 5.02 11.61 5.42
CA THR A 99 6.33 12.19 5.73
C THR A 99 7.11 11.30 6.70
N MET A 100 8.42 11.49 6.77
CA MET A 100 9.27 10.74 7.71
C MET A 100 8.92 11.08 9.17
N ALA A 101 8.64 12.35 9.47
CA ALA A 101 8.23 12.79 10.81
C ALA A 101 6.93 12.12 11.26
N GLU A 102 5.95 12.00 10.37
CA GLU A 102 4.70 11.29 10.66
C GLU A 102 4.93 9.80 10.99
N GLY A 103 5.85 9.14 10.27
CA GLY A 103 6.23 7.75 10.58
C GLY A 103 6.84 7.60 11.98
N VAL A 104 7.73 8.51 12.38
CA VAL A 104 8.31 8.54 13.73
C VAL A 104 7.21 8.77 14.79
N ALA A 105 6.34 9.75 14.57
CA ALA A 105 5.26 10.07 15.50
C ALA A 105 4.27 8.91 15.65
N LEU A 106 3.93 8.24 14.55
CA LEU A 106 3.03 7.10 14.52
C LEU A 106 3.58 5.91 15.34
N ILE A 107 4.87 5.60 15.19
CA ILE A 107 5.52 4.54 15.99
C ILE A 107 5.51 4.92 17.47
N ARG A 108 5.87 6.16 17.83
CA ARG A 108 5.85 6.62 19.22
C ARG A 108 4.45 6.56 19.86
N ALA A 109 3.39 6.84 19.10
CA ALA A 109 2.02 6.70 19.56
C ALA A 109 1.66 5.23 19.75
N PHE A 110 2.02 4.37 18.81
CA PHE A 110 1.82 2.93 18.90
C PHE A 110 2.52 2.31 20.13
N GLU A 111 3.79 2.65 20.38
CA GLU A 111 4.56 2.13 21.52
C GLU A 111 3.97 2.52 22.89
N LYS A 112 3.14 3.57 22.95
CA LYS A 112 2.39 3.99 24.15
C LYS A 112 1.01 3.40 24.25
N SER A 113 0.51 2.76 23.19
CA SER A 113 -0.81 2.18 23.10
C SER A 113 -0.78 0.67 23.28
N SER A 114 -1.90 0.10 23.76
CA SER A 114 -2.14 -1.35 23.72
C SER A 114 -2.93 -1.79 22.49
N SER A 115 -3.24 -0.86 21.58
CA SER A 115 -4.05 -1.12 20.40
C SER A 115 -3.26 -1.90 19.34
N ILE A 116 -4.00 -2.60 18.50
CA ILE A 116 -3.45 -3.28 17.31
C ILE A 116 -3.43 -2.27 16.17
N TYR A 117 -2.29 -2.18 15.49
CA TYR A 117 -2.14 -1.47 14.22
C TYR A 117 -1.80 -2.46 13.12
N MET A 118 -2.51 -2.43 12.00
CA MET A 118 -2.22 -3.23 10.83
C MET A 118 -2.25 -2.39 9.56
N LEU A 119 -1.18 -2.50 8.76
CA LEU A 119 -1.20 -2.04 7.37
C LEU A 119 -1.99 -3.02 6.53
N ALA A 120 -3.02 -2.54 5.88
CA ALA A 120 -3.97 -3.32 5.10
C ALA A 120 -3.47 -3.60 3.66
N GLU A 121 -2.21 -3.96 3.53
CA GLU A 121 -1.64 -4.28 2.23
C GLU A 121 -2.11 -5.66 1.76
N ASN A 122 -2.93 -5.70 0.72
CA ASN A 122 -3.66 -6.88 0.28
C ASN A 122 -2.88 -7.78 -0.69
N TYR A 123 -1.88 -7.25 -1.42
CA TYR A 123 -1.14 -7.99 -2.45
C TYR A 123 -0.37 -9.22 -1.90
N PRO A 124 0.22 -9.20 -0.69
CA PRO A 124 0.81 -10.41 -0.11
C PRO A 124 -0.16 -11.57 0.02
N GLN A 125 -1.47 -11.31 0.10
CA GLN A 125 -2.51 -12.32 0.26
C GLN A 125 -2.97 -12.96 -1.06
N MET A 126 -2.53 -12.44 -2.22
CA MET A 126 -2.78 -13.11 -3.50
C MET A 126 -2.19 -14.51 -3.53
N LYS A 127 -2.86 -15.44 -4.20
CA LYS A 127 -2.56 -16.87 -4.19
C LYS A 127 -1.08 -17.17 -4.48
N PHE A 128 -0.52 -16.59 -5.53
CA PHE A 128 0.88 -16.80 -5.92
C PHE A 128 1.88 -16.19 -4.90
N ASN A 129 1.53 -15.11 -4.20
CA ASN A 129 2.39 -14.51 -3.17
C ASN A 129 2.37 -15.31 -1.85
N ARG A 130 1.23 -15.89 -1.49
CA ARG A 130 1.13 -16.85 -0.38
C ARG A 130 1.94 -18.10 -0.69
N GLU A 131 1.92 -18.57 -1.93
CA GLU A 131 2.75 -19.69 -2.37
C GLU A 131 4.24 -19.34 -2.33
N MET A 132 4.62 -18.14 -2.79
CA MET A 132 6.00 -17.64 -2.69
C MET A 132 6.50 -17.70 -1.24
N LYS A 133 5.67 -17.23 -0.29
CA LYS A 133 5.99 -17.31 1.14
C LYS A 133 6.18 -18.75 1.59
N ARG A 134 5.25 -19.65 1.24
CA ARG A 134 5.35 -21.08 1.60
C ARG A 134 6.64 -21.72 1.09
N ILE A 135 7.06 -21.38 -0.13
CA ILE A 135 8.31 -21.87 -0.74
C ILE A 135 9.54 -21.32 -0.01
N CYS A 136 9.52 -20.02 0.34
CA CYS A 136 10.60 -19.40 1.12
C CYS A 136 10.70 -19.97 2.53
N ASP A 137 9.59 -20.07 3.26
CA ASP A 137 9.53 -20.63 4.62
C ASP A 137 9.98 -22.11 4.65
N GLY A 138 9.65 -22.86 3.59
CA GLY A 138 10.08 -24.26 3.45
C GLY A 138 11.56 -24.43 3.12
N GLY A 139 12.32 -23.35 2.91
CA GLY A 139 13.76 -23.38 2.64
C GLY A 139 14.14 -23.96 1.27
N SER A 140 13.17 -24.13 0.37
CA SER A 140 13.38 -24.72 -0.95
C SER A 140 14.36 -23.91 -1.82
N LEU A 141 14.42 -22.60 -1.61
CA LEU A 141 15.32 -21.69 -2.34
C LEU A 141 16.70 -21.51 -1.67
N GLY A 142 16.88 -22.03 -0.44
CA GLY A 142 18.06 -21.75 0.37
C GLY A 142 18.09 -20.31 0.89
N LYS A 143 19.28 -19.72 1.07
CA LYS A 143 19.40 -18.31 1.48
C LYS A 143 18.93 -17.42 0.32
N ILE A 144 18.01 -16.50 0.62
CA ILE A 144 17.56 -15.51 -0.37
C ILE A 144 18.65 -14.48 -0.59
N LEU A 145 18.91 -14.17 -1.86
CA LEU A 145 19.95 -13.25 -2.30
C LEU A 145 19.37 -12.03 -3.05
N TYR A 146 18.30 -12.25 -3.79
CA TYR A 146 17.72 -11.25 -4.68
C TYR A 146 16.22 -11.46 -4.84
N ALA A 147 15.46 -10.37 -4.95
CA ALA A 147 14.06 -10.44 -5.33
C ALA A 147 13.63 -9.26 -6.21
N GLU A 148 12.59 -9.50 -7.02
CA GLU A 148 11.96 -8.50 -7.88
C GLU A 148 10.46 -8.43 -7.64
N GLY A 149 9.93 -7.19 -7.64
CA GLY A 149 8.49 -6.93 -7.59
C GLY A 149 8.08 -5.87 -8.60
N GLU A 150 7.02 -6.13 -9.35
CA GLU A 150 6.48 -5.20 -10.33
C GLU A 150 4.98 -4.99 -10.09
N TYR A 151 4.59 -3.73 -10.06
CA TYR A 151 3.20 -3.30 -10.10
C TYR A 151 3.00 -2.39 -11.31
N ASN A 152 2.60 -3.01 -12.43
CA ASN A 152 2.35 -2.30 -13.67
C ASN A 152 0.84 -2.07 -13.83
N HIS A 153 0.43 -0.82 -13.69
CA HIS A 153 -0.96 -0.39 -13.72
C HIS A 153 -1.14 0.81 -14.66
N PRO A 154 -0.93 0.61 -15.99
CA PRO A 154 -1.16 1.65 -16.96
C PRO A 154 -2.63 2.06 -16.96
N GLY A 155 -2.89 3.37 -16.94
CA GLY A 155 -4.23 3.93 -16.98
C GLY A 155 -4.47 4.69 -18.27
N ASP A 156 -5.71 4.65 -18.75
CA ASP A 156 -6.15 5.47 -19.88
C ASP A 156 -6.28 6.94 -19.44
N PRO A 157 -5.48 7.86 -20.00
CA PRO A 157 -5.54 9.27 -19.65
C PRO A 157 -6.86 9.95 -20.08
N THR A 158 -7.66 9.32 -20.93
CA THR A 158 -8.95 9.81 -21.38
C THR A 158 -10.13 9.31 -20.56
N ASN A 159 -9.92 8.41 -19.59
CA ASN A 159 -11.00 7.85 -18.76
C ASN A 159 -11.54 8.89 -17.76
N ILE A 160 -12.58 9.62 -18.19
CA ILE A 160 -13.24 10.66 -17.40
C ILE A 160 -14.01 10.09 -16.21
N ALA A 161 -14.61 8.90 -16.36
CA ALA A 161 -15.35 8.26 -15.26
C ALA A 161 -14.42 8.01 -14.05
N PHE A 162 -13.24 7.45 -14.28
CA PHE A 162 -12.23 7.28 -13.25
C PHE A 162 -11.82 8.61 -12.59
N LYS A 163 -11.62 9.67 -13.39
CA LYS A 163 -11.25 10.98 -12.87
C LYS A 163 -12.35 11.58 -11.98
N LYS A 164 -13.61 11.48 -12.37
CA LYS A 164 -14.74 11.95 -11.57
C LYS A 164 -14.86 11.22 -10.23
N GLU A 165 -14.50 9.98 -10.19
CA GLU A 165 -14.59 9.18 -8.97
C GLU A 165 -13.36 9.33 -8.05
N TYR A 166 -12.15 9.28 -8.62
CA TYR A 166 -10.90 9.12 -7.87
C TYR A 166 -9.94 10.33 -7.96
N ASN A 167 -10.23 11.35 -8.81
CA ASN A 167 -9.35 12.50 -9.02
C ASN A 167 -10.15 13.75 -9.38
N TYR A 168 -11.09 14.11 -8.55
CA TYR A 168 -12.21 15.01 -8.82
C TYR A 168 -11.91 16.50 -8.61
N TYR A 169 -10.68 16.91 -8.30
CA TYR A 169 -10.25 18.30 -8.24
C TYR A 169 -8.75 18.47 -8.50
N GLU A 170 -8.34 19.69 -8.84
CA GLU A 170 -6.98 19.94 -9.35
C GLU A 170 -5.88 19.64 -8.34
N GLN A 171 -6.09 19.97 -7.05
CA GLN A 171 -5.14 19.73 -5.97
C GLN A 171 -5.27 18.32 -5.33
N HIS A 172 -6.06 17.44 -5.95
CA HIS A 172 -6.18 16.07 -5.45
C HIS A 172 -4.82 15.38 -5.40
N TRP A 173 -4.55 14.65 -4.33
CA TRP A 173 -3.26 14.01 -4.08
C TRP A 173 -2.75 13.14 -5.25
N ARG A 174 -3.64 12.51 -6.01
CA ARG A 174 -3.26 11.70 -7.18
C ARG A 174 -2.59 12.52 -8.29
N ASN A 175 -2.83 13.84 -8.35
CA ASN A 175 -2.16 14.73 -9.29
C ASN A 175 -0.72 15.06 -8.86
N PHE A 176 -0.35 14.78 -7.62
CA PHE A 176 0.95 15.07 -7.01
C PHE A 176 1.68 13.81 -6.54
N LEU A 177 1.18 12.60 -6.84
CA LEU A 177 1.70 11.35 -6.36
C LEU A 177 2.99 10.94 -7.08
N PRO A 178 4.18 11.03 -6.46
CA PRO A 178 5.40 10.49 -7.02
C PRO A 178 5.28 8.97 -7.18
N ARG A 179 5.81 8.41 -8.25
CA ARG A 179 5.67 6.98 -8.55
C ARG A 179 6.27 6.06 -7.50
N SER A 180 7.32 6.51 -6.81
CA SER A 180 7.93 5.75 -5.72
C SER A 180 7.08 5.65 -4.45
N TYR A 181 6.19 6.62 -4.18
CA TYR A 181 5.31 6.54 -3.01
C TYR A 181 4.31 5.38 -3.11
N TYR A 182 3.87 5.04 -4.33
CA TYR A 182 2.96 3.91 -4.53
C TYR A 182 3.74 2.61 -4.78
N ILE A 183 4.55 2.21 -3.78
CA ILE A 183 5.50 1.10 -3.86
C ILE A 183 5.02 -0.16 -3.14
N THR A 184 4.03 -0.04 -2.24
CA THR A 184 3.64 -1.12 -1.34
C THR A 184 3.25 -2.41 -2.07
N HIS A 185 2.50 -2.30 -3.16
CA HIS A 185 2.05 -3.46 -3.94
C HIS A 185 3.18 -4.25 -4.60
N SER A 186 4.30 -3.60 -4.92
CA SER A 186 5.47 -4.29 -5.48
C SER A 186 6.47 -4.74 -4.42
N LEU A 187 6.52 -4.07 -3.25
CA LEU A 187 7.49 -4.34 -2.18
C LEU A 187 6.97 -5.31 -1.12
N SER A 188 5.72 -5.12 -0.67
CA SER A 188 5.19 -5.88 0.46
C SER A 188 5.15 -7.40 0.24
N PRO A 189 4.85 -7.93 -0.97
CA PRO A 189 4.93 -9.37 -1.20
C PRO A 189 6.33 -9.94 -1.02
N LEU A 190 7.37 -9.16 -1.36
CA LEU A 190 8.77 -9.57 -1.17
C LEU A 190 9.14 -9.58 0.31
N MET A 191 8.81 -8.51 1.05
CA MET A 191 9.01 -8.46 2.50
C MET A 191 8.24 -9.58 3.22
N TYR A 192 6.99 -9.83 2.81
CA TYR A 192 6.16 -10.90 3.35
C TYR A 192 6.76 -12.29 3.12
N ALA A 193 7.21 -12.57 1.90
CA ALA A 193 7.74 -13.88 1.55
C ALA A 193 9.11 -14.16 2.18
N THR A 194 9.97 -13.15 2.26
CA THR A 194 11.37 -13.32 2.69
C THR A 194 11.62 -12.96 4.15
N GLY A 195 10.77 -12.12 4.76
CA GLY A 195 11.00 -11.54 6.08
C GLY A 195 12.02 -10.41 6.10
N ALA A 196 12.66 -10.10 4.98
CA ALA A 196 13.71 -9.06 4.90
C ALA A 196 13.14 -7.64 4.97
N THR A 197 13.92 -6.73 5.56
CA THR A 197 13.54 -5.32 5.76
C THR A 197 14.55 -4.39 5.05
N PRO A 198 14.11 -3.50 4.14
CA PRO A 198 14.98 -2.52 3.50
C PRO A 198 15.71 -1.60 4.49
N ARG A 199 17.03 -1.39 4.25
CA ARG A 199 17.92 -0.53 5.07
C ARG A 199 18.60 0.56 4.27
N ARG A 200 18.64 0.45 2.94
CA ARG A 200 19.22 1.48 2.04
C ARG A 200 18.48 1.44 0.72
N VAL A 201 18.21 2.60 0.13
CA VAL A 201 17.44 2.73 -1.10
C VAL A 201 18.13 3.67 -2.10
N THR A 202 18.00 3.34 -3.39
CA THR A 202 18.31 4.22 -4.54
C THR A 202 17.22 4.09 -5.58
N ALA A 203 16.97 5.17 -6.37
CA ALA A 203 15.91 5.15 -7.37
C ALA A 203 16.22 6.05 -8.58
N PHE A 204 15.66 5.62 -9.73
CA PHE A 204 15.57 6.41 -10.96
C PHE A 204 14.14 6.38 -11.48
N ASN A 205 13.71 7.49 -12.07
CA ASN A 205 12.39 7.60 -12.69
C ASN A 205 12.44 7.40 -14.20
N VAL A 206 11.36 6.86 -14.74
CA VAL A 206 11.09 6.82 -16.18
C VAL A 206 10.22 8.04 -16.51
N TYR A 207 10.85 9.10 -17.00
CA TYR A 207 10.14 10.33 -17.37
C TYR A 207 9.56 10.21 -18.78
N ALA A 208 8.24 10.28 -18.91
CA ALA A 208 7.50 10.29 -20.17
C ALA A 208 6.10 10.90 -19.92
N PRO A 209 5.98 12.23 -19.94
CA PRO A 209 4.71 12.90 -19.65
C PRO A 209 3.64 12.56 -20.69
N THR A 210 2.37 12.74 -20.33
CA THR A 210 1.28 12.58 -21.30
C THR A 210 1.32 13.68 -22.33
N GLU A 211 1.34 13.32 -23.59
CA GLU A 211 1.35 14.23 -24.73
C GLU A 211 -0.06 14.43 -25.31
N GLY A 212 -0.20 15.47 -26.13
CA GLY A 212 -1.44 15.77 -26.85
C GLY A 212 -2.52 16.49 -25.99
N ASP A 213 -3.62 16.81 -26.65
CA ASP A 213 -4.76 17.54 -26.10
C ASP A 213 -5.73 16.54 -25.40
N VAL A 214 -5.33 16.09 -24.22
CA VAL A 214 -6.10 15.17 -23.38
C VAL A 214 -6.27 15.77 -21.99
N PRO A 215 -7.34 15.41 -21.25
CA PRO A 215 -7.63 15.98 -19.92
C PRO A 215 -6.61 15.50 -18.88
N VAL A 216 -5.61 16.33 -18.52
CA VAL A 216 -4.58 16.04 -17.53
C VAL A 216 -4.40 17.21 -16.56
N ALA A 217 -4.42 16.92 -15.25
CA ALA A 217 -4.04 17.83 -14.19
C ALA A 217 -2.80 17.37 -13.42
N SER A 218 -2.32 16.15 -13.68
CA SER A 218 -1.18 15.57 -12.97
C SER A 218 0.09 16.42 -13.13
N GLN A 219 0.70 16.77 -12.01
CA GLN A 219 2.00 17.45 -11.92
C GLN A 219 3.16 16.45 -12.00
N VAL A 220 2.88 15.15 -12.22
CA VAL A 220 3.86 14.07 -12.31
C VAL A 220 3.93 13.58 -13.76
N GLY A 221 5.03 13.92 -14.44
CA GLY A 221 5.34 13.42 -15.79
C GLY A 221 6.04 12.06 -15.80
N ASP A 222 6.42 11.56 -14.63
CA ASP A 222 7.05 10.24 -14.49
C ASP A 222 6.03 9.12 -14.68
N ARG A 223 6.46 8.05 -15.38
CA ARG A 223 5.66 6.84 -15.63
C ARG A 223 5.93 5.71 -14.66
N ALA A 224 7.12 5.69 -14.07
CA ALA A 224 7.50 4.71 -13.04
C ALA A 224 8.66 5.22 -12.21
N ALA A 225 8.85 4.64 -11.02
CA ALA A 225 10.10 4.67 -10.29
C ALA A 225 10.71 3.25 -10.31
N ILE A 226 11.97 3.15 -10.67
CA ILE A 226 12.76 1.91 -10.55
C ILE A 226 13.57 2.04 -9.28
N VAL A 227 13.25 1.22 -8.29
CA VAL A 227 13.80 1.33 -6.95
C VAL A 227 14.61 0.09 -6.62
N THR A 228 15.82 0.27 -6.12
CA THR A 228 16.70 -0.81 -5.65
C THR A 228 17.01 -0.61 -4.18
N MET A 229 16.95 -1.69 -3.41
CA MET A 229 17.14 -1.66 -1.95
C MET A 229 18.13 -2.72 -1.51
N GLN A 230 18.97 -2.38 -0.54
CA GLN A 230 19.71 -3.32 0.30
C GLN A 230 18.90 -3.60 1.55
N ASN A 231 18.76 -4.87 1.91
CA ASN A 231 18.02 -5.32 3.10
C ASN A 231 18.95 -5.66 4.27
N ASP A 232 18.36 -5.82 5.45
CA ASP A 232 19.04 -6.13 6.71
C ASP A 232 19.73 -7.51 6.71
N ASP A 233 19.26 -8.46 5.91
CA ASP A 233 19.85 -9.82 5.72
C ASP A 233 20.95 -9.86 4.65
N GLY A 234 21.24 -8.72 3.99
CA GLY A 234 22.19 -8.56 2.90
C GLY A 234 21.64 -8.89 1.53
N SER A 235 20.38 -9.28 1.41
CA SER A 235 19.73 -9.44 0.10
C SER A 235 19.47 -8.10 -0.57
N VAL A 236 19.22 -8.13 -1.90
CA VAL A 236 18.88 -6.93 -2.68
C VAL A 236 17.53 -7.12 -3.33
N PHE A 237 16.65 -6.12 -3.17
CA PHE A 237 15.37 -6.07 -3.89
C PHE A 237 15.41 -5.00 -4.98
N ARG A 238 14.72 -5.28 -6.10
CA ARG A 238 14.42 -4.33 -7.16
C ARG A 238 12.91 -4.30 -7.39
N VAL A 239 12.30 -3.13 -7.29
CA VAL A 239 10.85 -3.00 -7.49
C VAL A 239 10.51 -1.83 -8.42
N THR A 240 9.33 -1.89 -9.04
CA THR A 240 8.74 -0.76 -9.74
C THR A 240 7.66 -0.12 -8.89
N GLY A 241 7.77 1.17 -8.61
CA GLY A 241 6.67 1.94 -8.01
C GLY A 241 5.65 2.30 -9.08
N CYS A 242 4.42 1.88 -8.92
CA CYS A 242 3.21 2.12 -9.75
C CYS A 242 3.51 2.49 -11.21
N ALA A 243 3.98 1.50 -11.99
CA ALA A 243 4.42 1.73 -13.36
C ALA A 243 3.23 1.93 -14.30
N ALA A 244 3.29 3.00 -15.11
CA ALA A 244 2.28 3.35 -16.11
C ALA A 244 2.80 3.08 -17.54
N PHE A 245 3.44 1.92 -17.72
CA PHE A 245 3.94 1.43 -19.00
C PHE A 245 3.73 -0.09 -19.13
N GLY A 246 3.88 -0.60 -20.33
CA GLY A 246 3.69 -2.02 -20.64
C GLY A 246 2.25 -2.48 -20.47
N GLY A 247 2.06 -3.78 -20.35
CA GLY A 247 0.77 -4.38 -20.06
C GLY A 247 0.46 -4.34 -18.56
N HIS A 248 -0.83 -4.38 -18.21
CA HIS A 248 -1.26 -4.50 -16.81
C HIS A 248 -0.86 -5.85 -16.24
N HIS A 249 -0.04 -5.88 -15.20
CA HIS A 249 0.32 -7.09 -14.48
C HIS A 249 0.97 -6.81 -13.12
N ASN A 250 1.00 -7.84 -12.29
CA ASN A 250 1.79 -7.92 -11.07
C ASN A 250 2.78 -9.07 -11.24
N ALA A 251 4.07 -8.83 -11.04
CA ALA A 251 5.08 -9.85 -11.18
C ALA A 251 6.07 -9.84 -10.02
N TYR A 252 6.36 -11.02 -9.50
CA TYR A 252 7.26 -11.22 -8.37
C TYR A 252 8.20 -12.39 -8.66
N ARG A 253 9.47 -12.21 -8.32
CA ARG A 253 10.50 -13.25 -8.41
C ARG A 253 11.39 -13.21 -7.20
N VAL A 254 11.68 -14.37 -6.61
CA VAL A 254 12.62 -14.53 -5.50
C VAL A 254 13.68 -15.53 -5.90
N CYS A 255 14.95 -15.16 -5.75
CA CYS A 255 16.12 -15.96 -6.09
C CYS A 255 16.96 -16.24 -4.84
N GLY A 256 17.24 -17.52 -4.60
CA GLY A 256 18.09 -17.95 -3.52
C GLY A 256 19.28 -18.78 -4.02
N THR A 257 20.05 -19.33 -3.09
CA THR A 257 21.24 -20.14 -3.40
C THR A 257 20.93 -21.46 -4.08
N LYS A 258 19.68 -21.97 -3.97
CA LYS A 258 19.28 -23.29 -4.50
C LYS A 258 18.37 -23.20 -5.72
N GLY A 259 17.79 -22.03 -5.99
CA GLY A 259 16.85 -21.88 -7.09
C GLY A 259 16.10 -20.57 -7.05
N GLN A 260 15.00 -20.51 -7.78
CA GLN A 260 14.12 -19.34 -7.85
C GLN A 260 12.64 -19.74 -7.87
N PHE A 261 11.81 -18.84 -7.41
CA PHE A 261 10.34 -18.88 -7.55
C PHE A 261 9.87 -17.59 -8.22
N GLU A 262 8.89 -17.69 -9.12
CA GLU A 262 8.24 -16.53 -9.73
C GLU A 262 6.80 -16.84 -10.14
N ASN A 263 5.91 -15.83 -10.12
CA ASN A 263 4.67 -15.91 -10.88
C ASN A 263 4.95 -15.49 -12.34
N LEU A 264 4.24 -16.12 -13.28
CA LEU A 264 4.50 -15.89 -14.70
C LEU A 264 3.70 -14.68 -15.21
N ARG A 265 4.42 -13.67 -15.75
CA ARG A 265 3.80 -12.44 -16.24
C ARG A 265 2.71 -12.71 -17.27
N GLY A 266 1.49 -12.24 -16.98
CA GLY A 266 0.34 -12.39 -17.89
C GLY A 266 -0.25 -13.80 -17.98
N MET A 267 0.19 -14.73 -17.15
CA MET A 267 -0.24 -16.14 -17.16
C MET A 267 -1.20 -16.49 -16.00
N GLY A 268 -1.93 -15.52 -15.48
CA GLY A 268 -2.89 -15.75 -14.40
C GLY A 268 -2.20 -16.16 -13.09
N GLU A 269 -2.67 -17.25 -12.50
CA GLU A 269 -2.14 -17.79 -11.22
C GLU A 269 -0.96 -18.75 -11.41
N GLN A 270 -0.45 -18.91 -12.64
CA GLN A 270 0.66 -19.83 -12.90
C GLN A 270 1.96 -19.35 -12.26
N VAL A 271 2.65 -20.27 -11.64
CA VAL A 271 3.95 -20.07 -10.99
C VAL A 271 5.00 -21.03 -11.51
N MET A 272 6.28 -20.62 -11.37
CA MET A 272 7.43 -21.44 -11.67
C MET A 272 8.32 -21.56 -10.43
N LEU A 273 8.57 -22.79 -10.00
CA LEU A 273 9.65 -23.13 -9.06
C LEU A 273 10.75 -23.84 -9.85
N ARG A 274 11.94 -23.23 -9.90
CA ARG A 274 13.10 -23.77 -10.60
C ARG A 274 14.27 -23.94 -9.63
N TYR A 275 14.85 -25.13 -9.63
CA TYR A 275 16.06 -25.45 -8.87
C TYR A 275 17.32 -25.31 -9.73
N ASN A 276 18.44 -24.99 -9.12
CA ASN A 276 19.75 -25.25 -9.70
C ASN A 276 19.95 -26.78 -9.78
N ASP A 277 20.48 -27.28 -10.89
CA ASP A 277 20.55 -28.74 -11.12
C ASP A 277 21.31 -29.49 -10.02
N TRP A 278 22.38 -28.89 -9.48
CA TRP A 278 23.18 -29.45 -8.38
C TRP A 278 22.55 -29.32 -6.99
N GLU A 279 21.47 -28.55 -6.84
CA GLU A 279 20.72 -28.36 -5.57
C GLU A 279 19.32 -29.00 -5.61
N LYS A 280 18.97 -29.60 -6.73
CA LYS A 280 17.65 -30.18 -6.96
C LYS A 280 17.39 -31.33 -5.97
N PRO A 281 16.27 -31.31 -5.22
CA PRO A 281 15.89 -32.41 -4.37
C PRO A 281 15.73 -33.70 -5.17
N GLN A 282 16.06 -34.85 -4.54
CA GLN A 282 15.93 -36.14 -5.18
C GLN A 282 14.49 -36.40 -5.65
N GLY A 283 14.33 -36.77 -6.92
CA GLY A 283 13.01 -37.01 -7.53
C GLY A 283 12.26 -35.76 -7.99
N ALA A 284 12.76 -34.55 -7.69
CA ALA A 284 12.17 -33.33 -8.19
C ALA A 284 12.58 -33.03 -9.64
N LYS A 285 11.73 -32.32 -10.38
CA LYS A 285 12.10 -31.74 -11.68
C LYS A 285 12.89 -30.45 -11.46
N GLU A 286 13.79 -30.11 -12.40
CA GLU A 286 14.48 -28.82 -12.39
C GLU A 286 13.48 -27.65 -12.49
N ILE A 287 12.52 -27.76 -13.42
CA ILE A 287 11.48 -26.76 -13.65
C ILE A 287 10.12 -27.36 -13.31
N ASN A 288 9.40 -26.70 -12.41
CA ASN A 288 8.05 -27.05 -11.98
C ASN A 288 7.13 -25.88 -12.30
N LEU A 289 6.21 -26.08 -13.25
CA LEU A 289 5.16 -25.13 -13.61
C LEU A 289 3.85 -25.65 -13.03
N TYR A 290 3.14 -24.83 -12.29
CA TYR A 290 1.85 -25.21 -11.68
C TYR A 290 1.02 -23.99 -11.29
N GLU A 291 -0.25 -24.24 -11.00
CA GLU A 291 -1.12 -23.28 -10.31
C GLU A 291 -1.20 -23.69 -8.83
N PRO A 292 -0.95 -22.78 -7.87
CA PRO A 292 -1.09 -23.09 -6.46
C PRO A 292 -2.51 -23.48 -6.10
N GLU A 293 -2.67 -24.57 -5.37
CA GLU A 293 -3.96 -25.00 -4.82
C GLU A 293 -4.00 -24.73 -3.32
N TRP A 294 -5.00 -23.99 -2.90
CA TRP A 294 -5.24 -23.67 -1.49
C TRP A 294 -6.66 -24.04 -1.11
N ASN A 295 -6.80 -24.95 -0.17
CA ASN A 295 -8.09 -25.26 0.44
C ASN A 295 -8.33 -24.32 1.61
N ASP A 296 -9.31 -23.44 1.48
CA ASP A 296 -9.71 -22.50 2.54
C ASP A 296 -11.21 -22.65 2.81
N LYS A 297 -11.59 -22.66 4.10
CA LYS A 297 -13.01 -22.75 4.51
C LYS A 297 -13.88 -21.63 3.95
N ASP A 298 -13.26 -20.48 3.63
CA ASP A 298 -13.91 -19.26 3.14
C ASP A 298 -13.70 -19.07 1.63
N GLU A 299 -13.33 -20.12 0.87
CA GLU A 299 -12.95 -20.03 -0.54
C GLU A 299 -13.99 -19.27 -1.40
N ALA A 300 -15.28 -19.50 -1.17
CA ALA A 300 -16.34 -18.78 -1.89
C ALA A 300 -16.35 -17.27 -1.63
N LEU A 301 -15.94 -16.82 -0.46
CA LEU A 301 -15.81 -15.41 -0.09
C LEU A 301 -14.51 -14.81 -0.67
N ILE A 302 -13.44 -15.57 -0.65
CA ILE A 302 -12.14 -15.19 -1.23
C ILE A 302 -12.29 -14.92 -2.73
N ILE A 303 -12.91 -15.84 -3.47
CA ILE A 303 -13.10 -15.71 -4.92
C ILE A 303 -13.94 -14.46 -5.29
N ARG A 304 -14.89 -14.07 -4.46
CA ARG A 304 -15.76 -12.91 -4.71
C ARG A 304 -15.13 -11.58 -4.34
N SER A 305 -14.08 -11.60 -3.52
CA SER A 305 -13.46 -10.37 -3.05
C SER A 305 -12.47 -9.81 -4.07
N GLY A 306 -12.17 -8.52 -3.95
CA GLY A 306 -11.22 -7.83 -4.82
C GLY A 306 -9.78 -8.35 -4.70
N HIS A 307 -8.96 -7.99 -5.67
CA HIS A 307 -7.52 -8.27 -5.68
C HIS A 307 -7.17 -9.76 -5.50
N GLY A 308 -7.86 -10.63 -6.24
CA GLY A 308 -7.60 -12.08 -6.18
C GLY A 308 -7.83 -12.70 -4.80
N GLY A 309 -8.79 -12.16 -4.03
CA GLY A 309 -9.10 -12.61 -2.68
C GLY A 309 -8.35 -11.86 -1.57
N GLY A 310 -7.39 -11.01 -1.93
CA GLY A 310 -6.53 -10.30 -0.98
C GLY A 310 -7.30 -9.38 -0.02
N ASP A 311 -8.36 -8.72 -0.51
CA ASP A 311 -9.16 -7.81 0.31
C ASP A 311 -9.87 -8.54 1.47
N PHE A 312 -10.44 -9.71 1.23
CA PHE A 312 -11.07 -10.50 2.28
C PHE A 312 -10.03 -11.10 3.24
N LEU A 313 -8.94 -11.63 2.71
CA LEU A 313 -7.92 -12.31 3.50
C LEU A 313 -7.20 -11.36 4.47
N ILE A 314 -6.91 -10.13 4.05
CA ILE A 314 -6.28 -9.13 4.94
C ILE A 314 -7.27 -8.63 6.00
N ALA A 315 -8.55 -8.46 5.66
CA ALA A 315 -9.60 -8.14 6.64
C ALA A 315 -9.77 -9.27 7.67
N ARG A 316 -9.77 -10.54 7.22
CA ARG A 316 -9.82 -11.72 8.11
C ARG A 316 -8.63 -11.75 9.06
N MET A 317 -7.41 -11.47 8.56
CA MET A 317 -6.22 -11.40 9.39
C MET A 317 -6.35 -10.35 10.50
N PHE A 318 -6.90 -9.19 10.21
CA PHE A 318 -7.13 -8.16 11.23
C PHE A 318 -8.10 -8.63 12.30
N VAL A 319 -9.23 -9.23 11.90
CA VAL A 319 -10.22 -9.79 12.85
C VAL A 319 -9.59 -10.89 13.72
N GLU A 320 -8.75 -11.74 13.16
CA GLU A 320 -7.99 -12.76 13.91
C GLU A 320 -7.05 -12.11 14.92
N CYS A 321 -6.28 -11.09 14.51
CA CYS A 321 -5.43 -10.31 15.43
C CYS A 321 -6.23 -9.71 16.59
N LEU A 322 -7.40 -9.11 16.32
CA LEU A 322 -8.28 -8.55 17.35
C LEU A 322 -8.79 -9.61 18.34
N ARG A 323 -9.19 -10.78 17.82
CA ARG A 323 -9.74 -11.87 18.65
C ARG A 323 -8.68 -12.55 19.51
N GLU A 324 -7.46 -12.63 19.01
CA GLU A 324 -6.32 -13.25 19.67
C GLU A 324 -5.51 -12.28 20.53
N GLY A 325 -5.77 -10.98 20.44
CA GLY A 325 -5.04 -9.93 21.17
C GLY A 325 -3.57 -9.84 20.76
N ARG A 326 -3.23 -10.12 19.49
CA ARG A 326 -1.86 -10.09 18.99
C ARG A 326 -1.67 -9.08 17.89
N GLN A 327 -0.48 -8.52 17.78
CA GLN A 327 -0.09 -7.70 16.65
C GLN A 327 0.02 -8.54 15.36
N PRO A 328 -0.20 -7.96 14.17
CA PRO A 328 0.08 -8.62 12.91
C PRO A 328 1.58 -8.90 12.77
N ALA A 329 1.90 -9.94 11.98
CA ALA A 329 3.28 -10.24 11.66
C ALA A 329 3.85 -9.25 10.63
N HIS A 330 5.20 -9.17 10.56
CA HIS A 330 5.91 -8.49 9.48
C HIS A 330 5.44 -8.98 8.10
N PRO A 331 5.20 -8.10 7.13
CA PRO A 331 5.41 -6.64 7.14
C PRO A 331 4.15 -5.82 7.45
N PHE A 332 3.10 -6.43 7.97
CA PHE A 332 1.81 -5.77 8.24
C PHE A 332 1.80 -5.00 9.56
N ASP A 333 2.79 -5.24 10.43
CA ASP A 333 2.97 -4.51 11.69
C ASP A 333 3.39 -3.05 11.44
N ILE A 334 3.37 -2.25 12.51
CA ILE A 334 3.69 -0.82 12.45
C ILE A 334 5.11 -0.55 11.89
N TYR A 335 6.10 -1.38 12.25
CA TYR A 335 7.48 -1.16 11.83
C TYR A 335 7.68 -1.50 10.36
N GLY A 336 7.08 -2.59 9.89
CA GLY A 336 7.03 -2.94 8.47
C GLY A 336 6.30 -1.90 7.64
N ALA A 337 5.16 -1.40 8.13
CA ALA A 337 4.35 -0.37 7.50
C ALA A 337 5.12 0.94 7.30
N VAL A 338 5.75 1.45 8.38
CA VAL A 338 6.54 2.69 8.32
C VAL A 338 7.80 2.50 7.49
N ASN A 339 8.44 1.32 7.54
CA ASN A 339 9.57 1.01 6.68
C ASN A 339 9.19 1.09 5.19
N MET A 340 8.10 0.45 4.77
CA MET A 340 7.61 0.50 3.38
C MET A 340 7.32 1.93 2.91
N ALA A 341 6.62 2.73 3.72
CA ALA A 341 6.36 4.13 3.40
C ALA A 341 7.68 4.92 3.27
N SER A 342 8.63 4.69 4.17
CA SER A 342 9.94 5.34 4.16
C SER A 342 10.77 4.96 2.93
N VAL A 343 10.68 3.71 2.45
CA VAL A 343 11.29 3.33 1.16
C VAL A 343 10.75 4.22 0.05
N GLY A 344 9.44 4.41 -0.04
CA GLY A 344 8.81 5.26 -1.06
C GLY A 344 9.25 6.72 -0.98
N ILE A 345 9.26 7.29 0.23
CA ILE A 345 9.65 8.68 0.52
C ILE A 345 11.14 8.90 0.19
N LEU A 346 12.01 8.04 0.70
CA LEU A 346 13.46 8.18 0.51
C LEU A 346 13.90 7.81 -0.91
N ALA A 347 13.21 6.90 -1.59
CA ALA A 347 13.40 6.64 -3.01
C ALA A 347 13.11 7.88 -3.87
N HIS A 348 12.05 8.64 -3.54
CA HIS A 348 11.76 9.91 -4.22
C HIS A 348 12.89 10.93 -4.02
N ARG A 349 13.40 11.07 -2.82
CA ARG A 349 14.55 11.96 -2.53
C ARG A 349 15.83 11.51 -3.21
N SER A 350 16.10 10.21 -3.24
CA SER A 350 17.20 9.63 -4.00
C SER A 350 17.13 10.03 -5.47
N MET A 351 15.98 9.90 -6.08
CA MET A 351 15.71 10.29 -7.46
C MET A 351 15.92 11.79 -7.68
N LEU A 352 15.39 12.67 -6.81
CA LEU A 352 15.61 14.12 -6.89
C LEU A 352 17.09 14.51 -6.72
N SER A 353 17.89 13.65 -6.08
CA SER A 353 19.34 13.82 -5.87
C SER A 353 20.19 13.04 -6.88
N GLY A 354 19.63 12.69 -8.06
CA GLY A 354 20.37 11.99 -9.13
C GLY A 354 20.69 10.52 -8.82
N GLY A 355 19.87 9.85 -8.01
CA GLY A 355 20.02 8.43 -7.67
C GLY A 355 21.00 8.17 -6.52
N GLN A 356 21.30 9.16 -5.70
CA GLN A 356 22.17 8.95 -4.54
C GLN A 356 21.52 7.96 -3.56
N PRO A 357 22.26 6.97 -3.02
CA PRO A 357 21.74 6.05 -2.04
C PRO A 357 21.44 6.76 -0.72
N ILE A 358 20.31 6.40 -0.10
CA ILE A 358 19.87 6.96 1.20
C ILE A 358 19.62 5.80 2.15
N ASP A 359 20.14 5.94 3.39
CA ASP A 359 19.92 4.96 4.46
C ASP A 359 18.52 5.09 5.05
N ILE A 360 17.88 3.93 5.29
CA ILE A 360 16.59 3.83 5.96
C ILE A 360 16.86 3.44 7.40
N PRO A 361 16.35 4.20 8.40
CA PRO A 361 16.63 3.91 9.80
C PRO A 361 16.03 2.58 10.25
N ASP A 362 16.64 1.98 11.26
CA ASP A 362 15.97 0.91 12.00
C ASP A 362 14.90 1.52 12.90
N PHE A 363 13.65 1.40 12.50
CA PHE A 363 12.51 1.99 13.22
C PHE A 363 12.25 1.38 14.60
N HIS A 364 12.80 0.21 14.91
CA HIS A 364 12.78 -0.33 16.28
C HIS A 364 13.66 0.44 17.24
N GLN A 365 14.61 1.24 16.73
CA GLN A 365 15.57 1.99 17.53
C GLN A 365 15.22 3.49 17.55
N GLU A 366 14.84 4.01 18.73
CA GLU A 366 14.49 5.43 18.89
C GLU A 366 15.64 6.34 18.42
N ALA A 367 16.89 6.02 18.74
CA ALA A 367 18.05 6.82 18.33
C ALA A 367 18.20 6.91 16.80
N ALA A 368 17.88 5.82 16.07
CA ALA A 368 17.98 5.79 14.62
C ALA A 368 16.85 6.58 13.95
N ARG A 369 15.61 6.46 14.44
CA ARG A 369 14.46 7.17 13.87
C ARG A 369 14.39 8.65 14.24
N LYS A 370 14.99 9.06 15.37
CA LYS A 370 14.96 10.43 15.88
C LYS A 370 15.50 11.47 14.88
N GLN A 371 16.45 11.11 14.03
CA GLN A 371 16.97 12.02 12.99
C GLN A 371 15.90 12.53 12.04
N TYR A 372 14.77 11.81 11.92
CA TYR A 372 13.66 12.14 11.04
C TYR A 372 12.45 12.76 11.77
N GLU A 373 12.51 12.99 13.08
CA GLU A 373 11.35 13.48 13.86
C GLU A 373 10.83 14.86 13.45
N ASN A 374 11.64 15.65 12.76
CA ASN A 374 11.28 16.98 12.24
C ASN A 374 11.25 17.03 10.71
N ASP A 375 11.33 15.89 10.06
CA ASP A 375 11.36 15.78 8.60
C ASP A 375 9.92 15.73 8.04
N THR A 376 9.38 16.90 7.76
CA THR A 376 8.00 17.13 7.29
C THR A 376 7.90 17.34 5.78
N ASP A 377 8.95 17.09 5.01
CA ASP A 377 8.96 17.27 3.56
C ASP A 377 7.89 16.40 2.89
N THR A 378 7.08 17.05 2.04
CA THR A 378 5.96 16.41 1.34
C THR A 378 5.81 16.96 -0.08
N PRO A 379 5.47 16.13 -1.07
CA PRO A 379 5.07 16.57 -2.40
C PRO A 379 3.58 16.91 -2.52
N PHE A 380 2.79 16.78 -1.43
CA PHE A 380 1.33 16.86 -1.44
C PHE A 380 0.78 18.17 -0.87
N PHE A 381 -0.42 18.53 -1.33
CA PHE A 381 -1.33 19.38 -0.57
C PHE A 381 -2.06 18.52 0.46
N CYS A 382 -2.16 19.00 1.70
CA CYS A 382 -2.81 18.28 2.78
C CYS A 382 -4.10 18.99 3.24
N THR A 383 -5.02 18.22 3.81
CA THR A 383 -6.31 18.75 4.30
C THR A 383 -6.15 19.68 5.50
N ASP A 384 -5.04 19.61 6.21
CA ASP A 384 -4.67 20.52 7.32
C ASP A 384 -4.05 21.85 6.85
N GLY A 385 -3.97 22.10 5.53
CA GLY A 385 -3.45 23.33 4.92
C GLY A 385 -1.95 23.30 4.61
N ARG A 386 -1.22 22.22 4.93
CA ARG A 386 0.17 22.05 4.47
C ARG A 386 0.21 21.98 2.94
N THR A 387 1.25 22.56 2.36
CA THR A 387 1.50 22.63 0.92
C THR A 387 2.78 21.89 0.56
N PRO A 388 2.96 21.48 -0.72
CA PRO A 388 4.19 20.82 -1.16
C PRO A 388 5.46 21.61 -0.81
N THR A 389 6.43 20.93 -0.18
CA THR A 389 7.76 21.46 0.15
C THR A 389 8.84 20.93 -0.78
N ILE A 390 8.57 19.83 -1.47
CA ILE A 390 9.46 19.21 -2.46
C ILE A 390 8.71 18.95 -3.77
N PRO A 391 9.41 18.92 -4.91
CA PRO A 391 8.81 18.58 -6.20
C PRO A 391 8.23 17.17 -6.18
N CYS A 392 7.11 16.95 -6.88
CA CYS A 392 6.49 15.62 -7.03
C CYS A 392 6.93 14.86 -8.29
N CYS A 393 7.75 15.46 -9.14
CA CYS A 393 8.21 14.92 -10.42
C CYS A 393 9.74 15.00 -10.53
N SER A 394 10.37 14.06 -11.24
CA SER A 394 11.82 14.06 -11.50
C SER A 394 12.28 15.27 -12.33
N LYS A 395 11.40 15.77 -13.18
CA LYS A 395 11.56 17.05 -13.86
C LYS A 395 10.81 18.12 -13.04
N THR A 396 11.57 18.84 -12.23
CA THR A 396 11.02 19.77 -11.21
C THR A 396 10.25 20.96 -11.80
N ASP A 397 10.49 21.29 -13.06
CA ASP A 397 9.83 22.34 -13.86
C ASP A 397 8.65 21.82 -14.69
N TYR A 398 8.38 20.51 -14.67
CA TYR A 398 7.26 19.94 -15.42
C TYR A 398 5.91 20.48 -14.91
N LYS A 399 5.08 20.85 -15.87
CA LYS A 399 3.66 21.19 -15.68
C LYS A 399 2.86 20.63 -16.85
N PRO A 400 1.62 20.15 -16.64
CA PRO A 400 0.72 19.88 -17.75
C PRO A 400 0.44 21.18 -18.52
N THR A 401 0.14 21.09 -19.82
CA THR A 401 -0.16 22.29 -20.62
C THR A 401 -1.46 22.94 -20.17
N GLN A 402 -1.62 24.25 -20.43
CA GLN A 402 -2.86 24.96 -20.12
C GLN A 402 -4.08 24.33 -20.81
N THR A 403 -3.91 23.83 -22.04
CA THR A 403 -4.96 23.09 -22.77
C THR A 403 -5.36 21.82 -22.02
N GLN A 404 -4.39 21.03 -21.56
CA GLN A 404 -4.65 19.80 -20.80
C GLN A 404 -5.43 20.07 -19.51
N VAL A 405 -5.00 21.08 -18.73
CA VAL A 405 -5.68 21.48 -17.49
C VAL A 405 -7.09 21.99 -17.77
N LYS A 406 -7.27 22.79 -18.82
CA LYS A 406 -8.58 23.29 -19.24
C LYS A 406 -9.52 22.12 -19.58
N LEU A 407 -9.06 21.17 -20.40
CA LEU A 407 -9.83 19.97 -20.75
C LEU A 407 -10.18 19.13 -19.52
N PHE A 408 -9.26 19.02 -18.55
CA PHE A 408 -9.52 18.32 -17.29
C PHE A 408 -10.65 18.99 -16.50
N LYS A 409 -10.62 20.32 -16.35
CA LYS A 409 -11.67 21.08 -15.65
C LYS A 409 -13.01 20.95 -16.34
N GLU A 410 -13.06 21.16 -17.64
CA GLU A 410 -14.28 21.02 -18.45
C GLU A 410 -14.90 19.60 -18.32
N ALA A 411 -14.06 18.55 -18.36
CA ALA A 411 -14.51 17.17 -18.23
C ALA A 411 -15.12 16.86 -16.86
N LEU A 412 -14.66 17.54 -15.80
CA LEU A 412 -15.18 17.37 -14.43
C LEU A 412 -16.35 18.32 -14.12
N GLY A 413 -16.56 19.37 -14.92
CA GLY A 413 -17.55 20.40 -14.65
C GLY A 413 -17.08 21.42 -13.59
N LEU A 414 -15.77 21.69 -13.53
CA LEU A 414 -15.10 22.63 -12.63
C LEU A 414 -14.92 24.00 -13.25
#